data_05d152b92b6758c162990e4c79765ba8
#
_entry.id   05d152b92b6758c162990e4c79765ba8
#
_cell.length_a   1.000
_cell.length_b   1.000
_cell.length_c   1.000
_cell.angle_alpha   90.00
_cell.angle_beta   90.00
_cell.angle_gamma   90.00
#
_symmetry.space_group_name_H-M   'P 1'
#
loop_
_entity.id
_entity.type
_entity.pdbx_description
1 polymer ?
#
loop_
_entity_poly.entity_id
_entity_poly.type
_entity_poly.pdbx_seq_one_letter_code
_entity_poly.pdbx_strand_id
1 'polypeptide(L)'
;MADGALLLIDSAEGVMPQTKFVLAKALKQGLKPIVVINKLDKADQRADEVLNETFDLFVSLDANEEQLDFPVIYASGRSGWASNEIDGPRENLNPLLDLVIDHVKPAEFDKSKPFAMLSTLLYADSFLGRSLVGRISQGTAKANQQIKACLLYTSPSPRD
;
A
#
# COMPACT_ATOMS: atom_id res chain seq x y z
N MET A 1 -8.52 -1.43 -1.75
CA MET A 1 -8.26 -0.99 -3.14
C MET A 1 -6.75 -0.93 -3.45
N ALA A 2 -5.89 -1.23 -2.54
CA ALA A 2 -4.45 -1.37 -2.78
C ALA A 2 -4.13 -2.83 -3.09
N ASP A 3 -3.21 -3.08 -4.01
CA ASP A 3 -2.74 -4.41 -4.40
C ASP A 3 -1.40 -4.76 -3.71
N GLY A 4 -0.74 -3.76 -3.11
CA GLY A 4 0.47 -3.89 -2.30
C GLY A 4 0.55 -2.78 -1.26
N ALA A 5 1.48 -2.90 -0.33
CA ALA A 5 1.74 -1.91 0.70
C ALA A 5 3.23 -1.76 0.95
N LEU A 6 3.68 -0.52 1.05
CA LEU A 6 5.01 -0.19 1.57
C LEU A 6 4.87 0.23 3.04
N LEU A 7 5.51 -0.51 3.93
CA LEU A 7 5.56 -0.18 5.34
C LEU A 7 6.83 0.61 5.63
N LEU A 8 6.69 1.94 5.71
CA LEU A 8 7.82 2.82 6.01
C LEU A 8 8.05 2.90 7.51
N ILE A 9 9.28 2.62 7.93
CA ILE A 9 9.71 2.67 9.32
C ILE A 9 10.96 3.55 9.42
N ASP A 10 10.96 4.45 10.40
CA ASP A 10 12.12 5.30 10.68
C ASP A 10 13.23 4.47 11.35
N SER A 11 14.44 4.49 10.80
CA SER A 11 15.58 3.71 11.31
C SER A 11 16.05 4.10 12.71
N ALA A 12 15.67 5.27 13.21
CA ALA A 12 16.00 5.72 14.57
C ALA A 12 14.84 5.52 15.55
N GLU A 13 13.60 5.87 15.12
CA GLU A 13 12.41 5.79 15.98
C GLU A 13 11.85 4.38 16.11
N GLY A 14 12.00 3.55 15.06
CA GLY A 14 11.48 2.18 15.02
C GLY A 14 9.98 2.11 14.82
N VAL A 15 9.37 1.07 15.39
CA VAL A 15 7.95 0.78 15.23
C VAL A 15 7.09 1.69 16.10
N MET A 16 6.23 2.49 15.46
CA MET A 16 5.31 3.41 16.11
C MET A 16 3.88 2.84 16.19
N PRO A 17 3.01 3.32 17.12
CA PRO A 17 1.62 2.85 17.21
C PRO A 17 0.84 2.94 15.90
N GLN A 18 1.11 3.97 15.09
CA GLN A 18 0.50 4.14 13.77
C GLN A 18 0.93 3.04 12.80
N THR A 19 2.20 2.63 12.85
CA THR A 19 2.74 1.51 12.05
C THR A 19 1.99 0.23 12.37
N LYS A 20 1.77 -0.06 13.66
CA LYS A 20 1.00 -1.22 14.12
C LYS A 20 -0.43 -1.21 13.56
N PHE A 21 -1.11 -0.07 13.63
CA PHE A 21 -2.48 0.05 13.12
C PHE A 21 -2.58 -0.17 11.62
N VAL A 22 -1.68 0.44 10.84
CA VAL A 22 -1.65 0.30 9.38
C VAL A 22 -1.30 -1.13 8.98
N LEU A 23 -0.28 -1.72 9.60
CA LEU A 23 0.13 -3.10 9.35
C LEU A 23 -1.00 -4.09 9.63
N ALA A 24 -1.67 -3.98 10.78
CA ALA A 24 -2.81 -4.85 11.11
C ALA A 24 -3.92 -4.80 10.06
N LYS A 25 -4.17 -3.63 9.48
CA LYS A 25 -5.14 -3.45 8.38
C LYS A 25 -4.66 -4.12 7.09
N ALA A 26 -3.38 -3.98 6.75
CA ALA A 26 -2.78 -4.57 5.55
C ALA A 26 -2.80 -6.11 5.63
N LEU A 27 -2.35 -6.68 6.75
CA LEU A 27 -2.35 -8.12 6.98
C LEU A 27 -3.75 -8.73 6.93
N LYS A 28 -4.74 -8.07 7.55
CA LYS A 28 -6.15 -8.50 7.52
C LYS A 28 -6.74 -8.52 6.10
N GLN A 29 -6.22 -7.68 5.19
CA GLN A 29 -6.62 -7.66 3.78
C GLN A 29 -5.85 -8.66 2.92
N GLY A 30 -4.97 -9.47 3.52
CA GLY A 30 -4.15 -10.45 2.81
C GLY A 30 -3.01 -9.83 2.02
N LEU A 31 -2.67 -8.55 2.27
CA LEU A 31 -1.53 -7.93 1.60
C LEU A 31 -0.22 -8.49 2.14
N LYS A 32 0.79 -8.54 1.27
CA LYS A 32 2.18 -8.85 1.60
C LYS A 32 2.98 -7.54 1.58
N PRO A 33 3.22 -6.90 2.73
CA PRO A 33 3.92 -5.62 2.78
C PRO A 33 5.39 -5.75 2.42
N ILE A 34 5.93 -4.72 1.77
CA ILE A 34 7.37 -4.51 1.64
C ILE A 34 7.79 -3.59 2.78
N VAL A 35 8.76 -4.00 3.57
CA VAL A 35 9.29 -3.18 4.68
C VAL A 35 10.38 -2.26 4.14
N VAL A 36 10.23 -0.96 4.38
CA VAL A 36 11.21 0.07 4.00
C VAL A 36 11.74 0.73 5.26
N ILE A 37 12.98 0.41 5.64
CA ILE A 37 13.68 1.06 6.74
C ILE A 37 14.30 2.35 6.20
N ASN A 38 13.66 3.46 6.51
CA ASN A 38 13.98 4.77 5.96
C ASN A 38 14.82 5.62 6.92
N LYS A 39 15.41 6.68 6.39
CA LYS A 39 16.24 7.65 7.10
C LYS A 39 17.57 7.09 7.60
N LEU A 40 18.18 6.17 6.83
CA LEU A 40 19.52 5.65 7.13
C LEU A 40 20.64 6.72 7.06
N ASP A 41 20.32 7.90 6.61
CA ASP A 41 21.22 9.07 6.64
C ASP A 41 21.37 9.69 8.03
N LYS A 42 20.54 9.29 9.02
CA LYS A 42 20.68 9.77 10.40
C LYS A 42 21.86 9.09 11.12
N ALA A 43 22.53 9.87 11.99
CA ALA A 43 23.64 9.36 12.79
C ALA A 43 23.23 8.38 13.91
N ASP A 44 21.97 8.49 14.38
CA ASP A 44 21.37 7.70 15.44
C ASP A 44 20.54 6.51 14.92
N GLN A 45 20.76 6.12 13.66
CA GLN A 45 20.08 4.98 13.07
C GLN A 45 20.49 3.66 13.77
N ARG A 46 19.51 2.77 13.95
CA ARG A 46 19.62 1.43 14.55
C ARG A 46 18.85 0.39 13.72
N ALA A 47 19.15 0.35 12.43
CA ALA A 47 18.37 -0.39 11.44
C ALA A 47 18.19 -1.88 11.77
N ASP A 48 19.22 -2.55 12.30
CA ASP A 48 19.14 -3.97 12.68
C ASP A 48 18.15 -4.22 13.83
N GLU A 49 18.15 -3.33 14.84
CA GLU A 49 17.21 -3.43 15.94
C GLU A 49 15.78 -3.16 15.46
N VAL A 50 15.61 -2.17 14.60
CA VAL A 50 14.31 -1.80 14.00
C VAL A 50 13.76 -2.93 13.13
N LEU A 51 14.62 -3.66 12.42
CA LEU A 51 14.20 -4.83 11.66
C LEU A 51 13.65 -5.93 12.59
N ASN A 52 14.33 -6.20 13.71
CA ASN A 52 13.87 -7.16 14.71
C ASN A 52 12.54 -6.72 15.36
N GLU A 53 12.43 -5.44 15.75
CA GLU A 53 11.16 -4.87 16.26
C GLU A 53 10.01 -5.02 15.26
N THR A 54 10.32 -4.87 13.97
CA THR A 54 9.34 -5.02 12.89
C THR A 54 8.90 -6.48 12.77
N PHE A 55 9.84 -7.41 12.80
CA PHE A 55 9.52 -8.84 12.76
C PHE A 55 8.63 -9.24 13.96
N ASP A 56 8.99 -8.82 15.16
CA ASP A 56 8.20 -9.05 16.37
C ASP A 56 6.78 -8.46 16.25
N LEU A 57 6.67 -7.30 15.60
CA LEU A 57 5.36 -6.71 15.33
C LEU A 57 4.51 -7.59 14.40
N PHE A 58 5.07 -8.11 13.31
CA PHE A 58 4.34 -9.02 12.41
C PHE A 58 3.87 -10.27 13.16
N VAL A 59 4.74 -10.88 13.97
CA VAL A 59 4.39 -12.03 14.82
C VAL A 59 3.27 -11.67 15.80
N SER A 60 3.33 -10.50 16.45
CA SER A 60 2.31 -10.04 17.40
C SER A 60 0.94 -9.77 16.79
N LEU A 61 0.90 -9.65 15.46
CA LEU A 61 -0.31 -9.41 14.67
C LEU A 61 -0.82 -10.68 13.95
N ASP A 62 -0.33 -11.86 14.35
CA ASP A 62 -0.70 -13.16 13.79
C ASP A 62 -0.48 -13.25 12.26
N ALA A 63 0.61 -12.65 11.76
CA ALA A 63 0.99 -12.76 10.35
C ALA A 63 1.25 -14.23 9.99
N ASN A 64 0.76 -14.66 8.82
CA ASN A 64 1.02 -16.01 8.32
C ASN A 64 2.46 -16.14 7.77
N GLU A 65 2.88 -17.39 7.48
CA GLU A 65 4.25 -17.67 6.98
C GLU A 65 4.61 -16.85 5.73
N GLU A 66 3.69 -16.70 4.79
CA GLU A 66 3.91 -15.91 3.58
C GLU A 66 4.02 -14.40 3.84
N GLN A 67 3.41 -13.92 4.92
CA GLN A 67 3.49 -12.51 5.33
C GLN A 67 4.73 -12.24 6.20
N LEU A 68 5.26 -13.26 6.88
CA LEU A 68 6.51 -13.19 7.63
C LEU A 68 7.75 -13.20 6.72
N ASP A 69 7.62 -13.75 5.51
CA ASP A 69 8.65 -13.69 4.47
C ASP A 69 8.55 -12.37 3.68
N PHE A 70 8.57 -11.26 4.40
CA PHE A 70 8.48 -9.94 3.79
C PHE A 70 9.84 -9.45 3.29
N PRO A 71 9.92 -8.87 2.10
CA PRO A 71 11.15 -8.25 1.62
C PRO A 71 11.43 -6.96 2.39
N VAL A 72 12.72 -6.73 2.65
CA VAL A 72 13.23 -5.54 3.35
C VAL A 72 14.10 -4.73 2.43
N ILE A 73 13.97 -3.42 2.46
CA ILE A 73 14.84 -2.50 1.77
C ILE A 73 15.19 -1.32 2.65
N TYR A 74 16.42 -0.88 2.54
CA TYR A 74 17.00 0.23 3.30
C TYR A 74 17.03 1.47 2.44
N ALA A 75 16.62 2.61 2.98
CA ALA A 75 16.48 3.81 2.17
C ALA A 75 16.81 5.10 2.91
N SER A 76 17.12 6.13 2.15
CA SER A 76 17.04 7.52 2.56
C SER A 76 16.21 8.30 1.54
N GLY A 77 14.94 8.54 1.87
CA GLY A 77 14.07 9.34 1.01
C GLY A 77 14.54 10.77 0.83
N ARG A 78 15.25 11.34 1.81
CA ARG A 78 15.85 12.66 1.72
C ARG A 78 17.00 12.71 0.70
N SER A 79 17.86 11.69 0.71
CA SER A 79 19.02 11.60 -0.16
C SER A 79 18.71 10.91 -1.51
N GLY A 80 17.49 10.36 -1.68
CA GLY A 80 17.02 9.81 -2.94
C GLY A 80 17.63 8.46 -3.33
N TRP A 81 17.95 7.59 -2.35
CA TRP A 81 18.51 6.27 -2.61
C TRP A 81 17.83 5.15 -1.83
N ALA A 82 17.92 3.94 -2.34
CA ALA A 82 17.54 2.70 -1.67
C ALA A 82 18.57 1.60 -1.97
N SER A 83 18.71 0.64 -1.04
CA SER A 83 19.61 -0.51 -1.16
C SER A 83 19.03 -1.73 -0.48
N ASN A 84 19.35 -2.92 -0.99
CA ASN A 84 18.97 -4.20 -0.37
C ASN A 84 19.81 -4.52 0.89
N GLU A 85 20.91 -3.83 1.10
CA GLU A 85 21.82 -4.01 2.23
C GLU A 85 22.05 -2.67 2.94
N ILE A 86 22.29 -2.71 4.26
CA ILE A 86 22.54 -1.52 5.08
C ILE A 86 23.73 -0.71 4.56
N ASP A 87 24.81 -1.41 4.20
CA ASP A 87 26.05 -0.81 3.68
C ASP A 87 26.15 -0.89 2.15
N GLY A 88 25.04 -1.16 1.48
CA GLY A 88 24.99 -1.28 0.03
C GLY A 88 25.11 0.05 -0.71
N PRO A 89 25.09 0.01 -2.05
CA PRO A 89 25.24 1.21 -2.90
C PRO A 89 24.10 2.20 -2.65
N ARG A 90 24.47 3.51 -2.61
CA ARG A 90 23.58 4.62 -2.30
C ARG A 90 23.43 5.55 -3.51
N GLU A 91 22.94 5.01 -4.62
CA GLU A 91 22.92 5.71 -5.90
C GLU A 91 21.56 6.34 -6.24
N ASN A 92 20.52 5.54 -6.18
CA ASN A 92 19.16 5.95 -6.59
C ASN A 92 18.07 5.08 -5.93
N LEU A 93 16.80 5.32 -6.26
CA LEU A 93 15.65 4.58 -5.74
C LEU A 93 15.27 3.36 -6.60
N ASN A 94 16.00 3.04 -7.67
CA ASN A 94 15.65 1.92 -8.54
C ASN A 94 15.52 0.58 -7.80
N PRO A 95 16.38 0.21 -6.83
CA PRO A 95 16.21 -1.05 -6.09
C PRO A 95 14.84 -1.17 -5.40
N LEU A 96 14.29 -0.06 -4.88
CA LEU A 96 12.95 -0.04 -4.29
C LEU A 96 11.86 -0.21 -5.36
N LEU A 97 12.01 0.47 -6.51
CA LEU A 97 11.02 0.40 -7.58
C LEU A 97 11.00 -0.98 -8.23
N ASP A 98 12.16 -1.59 -8.46
CA ASP A 98 12.30 -2.94 -8.98
C ASP A 98 11.67 -3.95 -8.01
N LEU A 99 11.96 -3.83 -6.71
CA LEU A 99 11.35 -4.68 -5.68
C LEU A 99 9.81 -4.56 -5.67
N VAL A 100 9.27 -3.36 -5.85
CA VAL A 100 7.80 -3.17 -5.93
C VAL A 100 7.22 -3.87 -7.16
N ILE A 101 7.90 -3.78 -8.32
CA ILE A 101 7.44 -4.42 -9.57
C ILE A 101 7.46 -5.95 -9.43
N ASP A 102 8.49 -6.49 -8.79
CA ASP A 102 8.68 -7.94 -8.64
C ASP A 102 7.75 -8.54 -7.57
N HIS A 103 7.52 -7.81 -6.47
CA HIS A 103 6.77 -8.33 -5.33
C HIS A 103 5.26 -8.10 -5.43
N VAL A 104 4.83 -6.95 -5.96
CA VAL A 104 3.41 -6.61 -6.05
C VAL A 104 2.84 -7.14 -7.35
N LYS A 105 1.91 -8.10 -7.24
CA LYS A 105 1.22 -8.65 -8.41
C LYS A 105 0.42 -7.55 -9.11
N PRO A 106 0.49 -7.49 -10.45
CA PRO A 106 -0.35 -6.56 -11.21
C PRO A 106 -1.83 -6.88 -10.99
N ALA A 107 -2.66 -5.85 -11.00
CA ALA A 107 -4.10 -6.03 -10.90
C ALA A 107 -4.63 -6.90 -12.04
N GLU A 108 -5.35 -7.98 -11.71
CA GLU A 108 -6.06 -8.77 -12.70
C GLU A 108 -7.21 -7.94 -13.27
N PHE A 109 -7.20 -7.76 -14.58
CA PHE A 109 -8.10 -6.87 -15.26
C PHE A 109 -8.46 -7.39 -16.65
N ASP A 110 -9.75 -7.61 -16.90
CA ASP A 110 -10.26 -8.07 -18.18
C ASP A 110 -10.88 -6.91 -18.98
N LYS A 111 -10.15 -6.45 -20.00
CA LYS A 111 -10.58 -5.35 -20.89
C LYS A 111 -11.74 -5.72 -21.81
N SER A 112 -11.96 -7.01 -22.05
CA SER A 112 -13.00 -7.50 -22.99
C SER A 112 -14.40 -7.49 -22.39
N LYS A 113 -14.50 -7.46 -21.07
CA LYS A 113 -15.78 -7.44 -20.35
C LYS A 113 -16.46 -6.06 -20.41
N PRO A 114 -17.76 -5.98 -20.20
CA PRO A 114 -18.47 -4.72 -20.04
C PRO A 114 -17.85 -3.84 -18.95
N PHE A 115 -17.85 -2.54 -19.14
CA PHE A 115 -17.34 -1.60 -18.14
C PHE A 115 -18.06 -1.78 -16.81
N ALA A 116 -17.28 -1.95 -15.74
CA ALA A 116 -17.76 -1.91 -14.35
C ALA A 116 -16.75 -1.19 -13.46
N MET A 117 -17.26 -0.30 -12.62
CA MET A 117 -16.51 0.49 -11.66
C MET A 117 -17.23 0.52 -10.32
N LEU A 118 -16.52 0.26 -9.23
CA LEU A 118 -17.01 0.50 -7.89
C LEU A 118 -16.57 1.90 -7.43
N SER A 119 -17.53 2.80 -7.28
CA SER A 119 -17.27 4.12 -6.72
C SER A 119 -17.24 4.06 -5.20
N THR A 120 -16.14 4.54 -4.61
CA THR A 120 -15.90 4.53 -3.17
C THR A 120 -15.82 5.92 -2.57
N LEU A 121 -15.62 6.94 -3.39
CA LEU A 121 -15.51 8.33 -2.96
C LEU A 121 -16.48 9.21 -3.76
N LEU A 122 -17.15 10.09 -3.05
CA LEU A 122 -17.93 11.18 -3.64
C LEU A 122 -17.14 12.48 -3.42
N TYR A 123 -16.75 13.10 -4.51
CA TYR A 123 -16.13 14.42 -4.52
C TYR A 123 -17.12 15.45 -5.04
N ALA A 124 -17.17 16.61 -4.39
CA ALA A 124 -18.00 17.73 -4.82
C ALA A 124 -17.12 18.93 -5.13
N ASP A 125 -17.21 19.40 -6.35
CA ASP A 125 -16.52 20.58 -6.85
C ASP A 125 -17.55 21.65 -7.24
N SER A 126 -17.23 22.93 -6.98
CA SER A 126 -18.15 24.05 -7.27
C SER A 126 -18.39 24.26 -8.77
N PHE A 127 -17.44 23.85 -9.61
CA PHE A 127 -17.50 24.02 -11.06
C PHE A 127 -17.95 22.72 -11.77
N LEU A 128 -17.38 21.58 -11.40
CA LEU A 128 -17.66 20.28 -12.01
C LEU A 128 -18.87 19.57 -11.40
N GLY A 129 -19.38 20.06 -10.25
CA GLY A 129 -20.46 19.41 -9.54
C GLY A 129 -20.02 18.16 -8.77
N ARG A 130 -20.89 17.14 -8.71
CA ARG A 130 -20.60 15.88 -8.01
C ARG A 130 -19.84 14.93 -8.91
N SER A 131 -18.68 14.50 -8.45
CA SER A 131 -17.82 13.53 -9.13
C SER A 131 -17.71 12.25 -8.31
N LEU A 132 -17.79 11.11 -8.97
CA LEU A 132 -17.59 9.79 -8.38
C LEU A 132 -16.18 9.29 -8.71
N VAL A 133 -15.43 8.96 -7.68
CA VAL A 133 -14.09 8.40 -7.84
C VAL A 133 -14.09 6.94 -7.41
N GLY A 134 -13.52 6.07 -8.22
CA GLY A 134 -13.49 4.65 -7.94
C GLY A 134 -12.52 3.89 -8.82
N ARG A 135 -12.42 2.59 -8.57
CA ARG A 135 -11.58 1.68 -9.34
C ARG A 135 -12.42 1.00 -10.44
N ILE A 136 -11.91 1.03 -11.67
CA ILE A 136 -12.46 0.20 -12.74
C ILE A 136 -12.07 -1.25 -12.45
N SER A 137 -13.05 -2.13 -12.27
CA SER A 137 -12.84 -3.55 -12.00
C SER A 137 -12.79 -4.39 -13.27
N GLN A 138 -13.41 -3.93 -14.35
CA GLN A 138 -13.36 -4.58 -15.67
C GLN A 138 -13.80 -3.61 -16.79
N GLY A 139 -13.47 -3.98 -18.02
CA GLY A 139 -13.84 -3.21 -19.20
C GLY A 139 -13.04 -1.90 -19.34
N THR A 140 -13.51 -1.02 -20.18
CA THR A 140 -12.86 0.27 -20.46
C THR A 140 -13.90 1.39 -20.43
N ALA A 141 -13.50 2.59 -19.99
CA ALA A 141 -14.29 3.82 -20.08
C ALA A 141 -13.60 4.83 -20.98
N LYS A 142 -14.39 5.55 -21.79
CA LYS A 142 -13.90 6.65 -22.61
C LYS A 142 -14.49 7.97 -22.11
N ALA A 143 -13.78 9.07 -22.35
CA ALA A 143 -14.32 10.40 -22.06
C ALA A 143 -15.62 10.61 -22.80
N ASN A 144 -16.59 11.27 -22.16
CA ASN A 144 -17.94 11.54 -22.68
C ASN A 144 -18.79 10.30 -23.00
N GLN A 145 -18.41 9.13 -22.52
CA GLN A 145 -19.21 7.91 -22.65
C GLN A 145 -20.40 7.96 -21.68
N GLN A 146 -21.59 7.60 -22.17
CA GLN A 146 -22.75 7.39 -21.28
C GLN A 146 -22.54 6.09 -20.50
N ILE A 147 -22.69 6.17 -19.18
CA ILE A 147 -22.60 5.04 -18.28
C ILE A 147 -23.85 4.93 -17.42
N LYS A 148 -24.23 3.70 -17.05
CA LYS A 148 -25.31 3.45 -16.11
C LYS A 148 -24.76 3.43 -14.70
N ALA A 149 -25.23 4.36 -13.85
CA ALA A 149 -24.96 4.34 -12.42
C ALA A 149 -26.08 3.63 -11.67
N CYS A 150 -25.73 2.77 -10.72
CA CYS A 150 -26.66 2.09 -9.83
C CYS A 150 -26.20 2.30 -8.39
N LEU A 151 -27.13 2.71 -7.52
CA LEU A 151 -26.88 2.75 -6.09
C LEU A 151 -27.09 1.35 -5.52
N LEU A 152 -26.07 0.82 -4.85
CA LEU A 152 -26.22 -0.38 -4.03
C LEU A 152 -27.00 0.03 -2.77
N TYR A 153 -28.31 -0.19 -2.76
CA TYR A 153 -29.10 -0.09 -1.53
C TYR A 153 -28.77 -1.31 -0.67
N THR A 154 -28.05 -1.10 0.41
CA THR A 154 -28.23 -1.98 1.56
C THR A 154 -29.62 -1.68 2.10
N SER A 155 -30.50 -2.69 2.18
CA SER A 155 -31.82 -2.52 2.79
C SER A 155 -31.66 -1.81 4.15
N PRO A 156 -32.46 -0.78 4.46
CA PRO A 156 -32.43 -0.20 5.79
C PRO A 156 -32.70 -1.32 6.79
N SER A 157 -31.89 -1.42 7.84
CA SER A 157 -32.19 -2.28 8.99
C SER A 157 -33.61 -1.92 9.44
N PRO A 158 -34.50 -2.92 9.66
CA PRO A 158 -35.78 -2.59 10.24
C PRO A 158 -35.49 -1.92 11.58
N ARG A 159 -35.95 -0.70 11.71
CA ARG A 159 -35.96 -0.01 13.00
C ARG A 159 -37.09 -0.62 13.80
N ASP A 160 -36.75 -1.24 14.89
CA ASP A 160 -37.67 -1.50 15.99
C ASP A 160 -38.12 -0.16 16.60
#